data_9ac65860d0d1c0f74cfb9221937f526b
#
_entry.id   9ac65860d0d1c0f74cfb9221937f526b
#
_cell.length_a   1.000
_cell.length_b   1.000
_cell.length_c   1.000
_cell.angle_alpha   90.00
_cell.angle_beta   90.00
_cell.angle_gamma   90.00
#
_symmetry.space_group_name_H-M   'P 1'
#
loop_
_entity.id
_entity.type
_entity.pdbx_description
1 polymer ?
#
loop_
_entity_poly.entity_id
_entity_poly.type
_entity_poly.pdbx_seq_one_letter_code
_entity_poly.pdbx_strand_id
1 'polypeptide(L)'
;APQSYEVNGKTYTTQGDEAKSYSKEGTASYYHHKFNGRKTANGERYNSALFTAAHKTLPLNSYAVVTNLHNNRKVIVRINDRGPFSHKRIIDLSHSAAKELGLISRGTGQVRIEALHVDHKGQISGAGVKTLAKHAKTQEASDRLVTDKNNEKKNQNLDTTTNDAKTVFKLKLLAVSSKNQAESIINRLDLDGIKAEINQNGQNYEIHFGPLADQADVNQLKTKLQKTTNGQPVIVYTYKN
;
A
#
# COMPACT_ATOMS: atom_id res chain seq x y z
N ALA A 1 -11.19 6.26 8.95
CA ALA A 1 -12.27 5.66 8.14
C ALA A 1 -11.67 4.87 6.97
N PRO A 2 -12.27 3.73 6.56
CA PRO A 2 -11.84 2.99 5.38
C PRO A 2 -11.92 3.88 4.13
N GLN A 3 -10.96 3.75 3.25
CA GLN A 3 -10.85 4.52 2.02
C GLN A 3 -11.05 3.58 0.84
N SER A 4 -11.58 4.08 -0.26
CA SER A 4 -11.79 3.26 -1.44
C SER A 4 -11.02 3.79 -2.65
N TYR A 5 -10.64 2.87 -3.52
CA TYR A 5 -10.05 3.18 -4.82
C TYR A 5 -10.60 2.22 -5.88
N GLU A 6 -10.59 2.62 -7.12
CA GLU A 6 -11.08 1.80 -8.24
C GLU A 6 -9.97 1.44 -9.21
N VAL A 7 -10.01 0.22 -9.71
CA VAL A 7 -9.17 -0.26 -10.82
C VAL A 7 -10.04 -1.09 -11.75
N ASN A 8 -10.10 -0.75 -13.02
CA ASN A 8 -10.89 -1.45 -14.04
C ASN A 8 -12.37 -1.63 -13.65
N GLY A 9 -12.97 -0.61 -13.03
CA GLY A 9 -14.36 -0.63 -12.59
C GLY A 9 -14.61 -1.39 -11.29
N LYS A 10 -13.59 -2.03 -10.70
CA LYS A 10 -13.70 -2.71 -9.42
C LYS A 10 -13.24 -1.80 -8.29
N THR A 11 -14.07 -1.67 -7.26
CA THR A 11 -13.78 -0.88 -6.08
C THR A 11 -13.09 -1.72 -5.02
N TYR A 12 -11.98 -1.21 -4.50
CA TYR A 12 -11.26 -1.77 -3.36
C TYR A 12 -11.37 -0.82 -2.18
N THR A 13 -11.71 -1.35 -1.02
CA THR A 13 -11.79 -0.58 0.22
C THR A 13 -10.56 -0.85 1.08
N THR A 14 -9.83 0.21 1.45
CA THR A 14 -8.67 0.07 2.32
C THR A 14 -9.11 -0.19 3.76
N GLN A 15 -8.24 -0.84 4.52
CA GLN A 15 -8.51 -1.14 5.92
C GLN A 15 -8.34 0.12 6.79
N GLY A 16 -9.25 0.29 7.76
CA GLY A 16 -9.15 1.31 8.80
C GLY A 16 -8.47 0.77 10.06
N ASP A 17 -9.04 1.06 11.23
CA ASP A 17 -8.46 0.66 12.53
C ASP A 17 -8.38 -0.86 12.72
N GLU A 18 -9.27 -1.61 12.09
CA GLU A 18 -9.24 -3.08 12.08
C GLU A 18 -8.08 -3.68 11.29
N ALA A 19 -7.33 -2.85 10.53
CA ALA A 19 -6.15 -3.31 9.80
C ALA A 19 -5.13 -4.02 10.69
N LYS A 20 -5.04 -3.64 11.97
CA LYS A 20 -4.12 -4.25 12.94
C LYS A 20 -4.37 -5.73 13.16
N SER A 21 -5.61 -6.19 13.00
CA SER A 21 -6.01 -7.59 13.17
C SER A 21 -5.93 -8.40 11.89
N TYR A 22 -5.50 -7.80 10.78
CA TYR A 22 -5.43 -8.48 9.48
C TYR A 22 -4.47 -9.65 9.52
N SER A 23 -4.98 -10.84 9.18
CA SER A 23 -4.20 -12.05 8.97
C SER A 23 -4.85 -12.85 7.85
N LYS A 24 -4.10 -13.14 6.80
CA LYS A 24 -4.63 -13.86 5.64
C LYS A 24 -3.56 -14.72 4.99
N GLU A 25 -3.96 -15.90 4.55
CA GLU A 25 -3.15 -16.81 3.75
C GLU A 25 -3.57 -16.73 2.28
N GLY A 26 -2.59 -16.85 1.39
CA GLY A 26 -2.84 -16.85 -0.04
C GLY A 26 -1.56 -16.84 -0.84
N THR A 27 -1.69 -16.64 -2.15
CA THR A 27 -0.57 -16.69 -3.08
C THR A 27 0.14 -15.34 -3.15
N ALA A 28 1.47 -15.37 -2.98
CA ALA A 28 2.37 -14.25 -3.23
C ALA A 28 3.10 -14.40 -4.56
N SER A 29 3.39 -13.29 -5.20
CA SER A 29 4.38 -13.18 -6.24
C SER A 29 5.34 -12.02 -5.94
N TYR A 30 6.21 -11.66 -6.85
CA TYR A 30 7.15 -10.56 -6.65
C TYR A 30 7.34 -9.74 -7.93
N TYR A 31 7.80 -8.49 -7.77
CA TYR A 31 8.07 -7.60 -8.88
C TYR A 31 9.27 -8.05 -9.71
N HIS A 32 9.15 -7.94 -11.02
CA HIS A 32 10.27 -8.12 -11.92
C HIS A 32 11.26 -6.95 -11.79
N HIS A 33 12.56 -7.20 -12.01
CA HIS A 33 13.62 -6.17 -11.94
C HIS A 33 13.36 -4.93 -12.82
N LYS A 34 12.67 -5.09 -13.94
CA LYS A 34 12.33 -3.98 -14.84
C LYS A 34 11.50 -2.87 -14.19
N PHE A 35 10.89 -3.14 -13.03
CA PHE A 35 10.12 -2.14 -12.30
C PHE A 35 10.95 -1.24 -11.39
N ASN A 36 12.27 -1.46 -11.27
CA ASN A 36 13.15 -0.55 -10.53
C ASN A 36 13.01 0.89 -11.02
N GLY A 37 12.87 1.82 -10.09
CA GLY A 37 12.71 3.24 -10.37
C GLY A 37 11.27 3.68 -10.65
N ARG A 38 10.33 2.74 -10.80
CA ARG A 38 8.91 3.04 -10.94
C ARG A 38 8.35 3.67 -9.68
N LYS A 39 7.52 4.71 -9.80
CA LYS A 39 6.79 5.28 -8.67
C LYS A 39 5.73 4.30 -8.15
N THR A 40 5.70 4.14 -6.84
CA THR A 40 4.71 3.36 -6.12
C THR A 40 3.56 4.24 -5.63
N ALA A 41 2.52 3.64 -5.07
CA ALA A 41 1.33 4.36 -4.64
C ALA A 41 1.59 5.39 -3.52
N ASN A 42 2.62 5.18 -2.68
CA ASN A 42 3.00 6.15 -1.65
C ASN A 42 3.94 7.25 -2.16
N GLY A 43 4.28 7.25 -3.44
CA GLY A 43 5.16 8.24 -4.07
C GLY A 43 6.63 7.88 -4.08
N GLU A 44 7.04 6.84 -3.40
CA GLU A 44 8.41 6.32 -3.44
C GLU A 44 8.71 5.68 -4.80
N ARG A 45 9.98 5.64 -5.18
CA ARG A 45 10.41 4.81 -6.30
C ARG A 45 10.63 3.38 -5.83
N TYR A 46 10.16 2.42 -6.61
CA TYR A 46 10.42 1.01 -6.33
C TYR A 46 11.93 0.74 -6.34
N ASN A 47 12.40 0.10 -5.29
CA ASN A 47 13.78 -0.32 -5.13
C ASN A 47 13.78 -1.81 -4.76
N SER A 48 14.30 -2.64 -5.64
CA SER A 48 14.33 -4.10 -5.46
C SER A 48 15.16 -4.57 -4.27
N ALA A 49 16.06 -3.72 -3.75
CA ALA A 49 16.91 -4.02 -2.61
C ALA A 49 16.22 -3.82 -1.25
N LEU A 50 15.10 -3.11 -1.22
CA LEU A 50 14.35 -2.84 0.01
C LEU A 50 13.30 -3.92 0.26
N PHE A 51 12.91 -4.11 1.52
CA PHE A 51 11.84 -5.02 1.91
C PHE A 51 10.50 -4.29 1.88
N THR A 52 9.88 -4.27 0.71
CA THR A 52 8.59 -3.62 0.46
C THR A 52 7.63 -4.57 -0.25
N ALA A 53 6.35 -4.19 -0.27
CA ALA A 53 5.34 -4.97 -0.95
C ALA A 53 4.16 -4.11 -1.41
N ALA A 54 3.44 -4.59 -2.42
CA ALA A 54 2.12 -4.09 -2.80
C ALA A 54 1.03 -4.94 -2.16
N HIS A 55 0.03 -4.29 -1.60
CA HIS A 55 -1.15 -4.92 -1.02
C HIS A 55 -2.40 -4.12 -1.37
N LYS A 56 -3.53 -4.82 -1.56
CA LYS A 56 -4.79 -4.18 -2.01
C LYS A 56 -5.38 -3.23 -0.98
N THR A 57 -5.30 -3.56 0.31
CA THR A 57 -6.11 -2.91 1.34
C THR A 57 -5.36 -2.47 2.59
N LEU A 58 -4.21 -3.06 2.93
CA LEU A 58 -3.42 -2.62 4.08
C LEU A 58 -2.97 -1.17 3.92
N PRO A 59 -2.96 -0.37 5.00
CA PRO A 59 -2.56 1.04 4.90
C PRO A 59 -1.17 1.21 4.29
N LEU A 60 -1.01 2.20 3.41
CA LEU A 60 0.32 2.58 2.92
C LEU A 60 1.21 3.00 4.09
N ASN A 61 2.48 2.62 4.02
CA ASN A 61 3.48 2.79 5.07
C ASN A 61 3.25 1.95 6.33
N SER A 62 2.27 1.05 6.32
CA SER A 62 2.16 0.02 7.37
C SER A 62 3.10 -1.14 7.09
N TYR A 63 3.31 -1.97 8.09
CA TYR A 63 4.18 -3.14 8.02
C TYR A 63 3.38 -4.42 8.12
N ALA A 64 3.96 -5.50 7.64
CA ALA A 64 3.42 -6.85 7.78
C ALA A 64 4.53 -7.88 7.90
N VAL A 65 4.29 -8.91 8.70
CA VAL A 65 5.11 -10.13 8.67
C VAL A 65 4.55 -11.01 7.57
N VAL A 66 5.41 -11.43 6.67
CA VAL A 66 5.09 -12.40 5.63
C VAL A 66 5.84 -13.70 5.92
N THR A 67 5.10 -14.78 6.07
CA THR A 67 5.65 -16.12 6.31
C THR A 67 5.42 -16.98 5.08
N ASN A 68 6.50 -17.57 4.56
CA ASN A 68 6.39 -18.61 3.53
C ASN A 68 5.94 -19.92 4.19
N LEU A 69 4.76 -20.39 3.85
CA LEU A 69 4.16 -21.57 4.48
C LEU A 69 4.86 -22.87 4.12
N HIS A 70 5.65 -22.88 3.06
CA HIS A 70 6.39 -24.08 2.63
C HIS A 70 7.66 -24.33 3.49
N ASN A 71 8.40 -23.26 3.82
CA ASN A 71 9.69 -23.37 4.51
C ASN A 71 9.72 -22.66 5.87
N ASN A 72 8.64 -22.02 6.26
CA ASN A 72 8.49 -21.25 7.51
C ASN A 72 9.45 -20.05 7.64
N ARG A 73 10.06 -19.60 6.54
CA ARG A 73 10.87 -18.37 6.52
C ARG A 73 9.98 -17.15 6.59
N LYS A 74 10.45 -16.09 7.22
CA LYS A 74 9.69 -14.87 7.48
C LYS A 74 10.47 -13.62 7.08
N VAL A 75 9.74 -12.59 6.69
CA VAL A 75 10.29 -11.27 6.42
C VAL A 75 9.28 -10.22 6.86
N ILE A 76 9.76 -9.07 7.33
CA ILE A 76 8.92 -7.90 7.56
C ILE A 76 9.01 -7.01 6.33
N VAL A 77 7.85 -6.62 5.79
CA VAL A 77 7.77 -5.73 4.65
C VAL A 77 6.99 -4.47 5.01
N ARG A 78 7.33 -3.36 4.36
CA ARG A 78 6.55 -2.14 4.42
C ARG A 78 5.67 -2.06 3.17
N ILE A 79 4.38 -1.78 3.37
CA ILE A 79 3.42 -1.65 2.27
C ILE A 79 3.58 -0.25 1.67
N ASN A 80 4.06 -0.19 0.46
CA ASN A 80 4.30 1.07 -0.25
C ASN A 80 3.56 1.20 -1.58
N ASP A 81 2.81 0.17 -1.98
CA ASP A 81 2.11 0.16 -3.26
C ASP A 81 0.77 -0.58 -3.16
N ARG A 82 -0.07 -0.39 -4.17
CA ARG A 82 -1.36 -1.05 -4.35
C ARG A 82 -1.26 -2.13 -5.42
N GLY A 83 -1.95 -3.22 -5.20
CA GLY A 83 -1.96 -4.43 -5.99
C GLY A 83 -1.69 -5.65 -5.11
N PRO A 84 -1.55 -6.84 -5.66
CA PRO A 84 -1.81 -7.21 -7.06
C PRO A 84 -3.31 -7.13 -7.40
N PHE A 85 -3.64 -6.87 -8.68
CA PHE A 85 -5.04 -6.75 -9.12
C PHE A 85 -5.56 -8.03 -9.76
N SER A 86 -4.90 -9.13 -9.48
CA SER A 86 -5.38 -10.49 -9.72
C SER A 86 -6.08 -11.00 -8.46
N HIS A 87 -7.25 -11.61 -8.60
CA HIS A 87 -7.95 -12.23 -7.47
C HIS A 87 -7.26 -13.50 -6.95
N LYS A 88 -6.32 -14.04 -7.71
CA LYS A 88 -5.54 -15.22 -7.32
C LYS A 88 -4.34 -14.91 -6.41
N ARG A 89 -3.94 -13.65 -6.34
CA ARG A 89 -2.75 -13.23 -5.58
C ARG A 89 -3.13 -12.20 -4.52
N ILE A 90 -2.50 -12.26 -3.37
CA ILE A 90 -2.80 -11.38 -2.24
C ILE A 90 -1.70 -10.36 -1.93
N ILE A 91 -0.49 -10.58 -2.44
CA ILE A 91 0.65 -9.67 -2.21
C ILE A 91 1.65 -9.81 -3.36
N ASP A 92 2.25 -8.69 -3.75
CA ASP A 92 3.43 -8.64 -4.62
C ASP A 92 4.61 -8.12 -3.80
N LEU A 93 5.61 -8.97 -3.61
CA LEU A 93 6.80 -8.68 -2.82
C LEU A 93 7.87 -7.98 -3.66
N SER A 94 8.72 -7.18 -3.02
CA SER A 94 9.96 -6.77 -3.63
C SER A 94 10.86 -7.98 -3.89
N HIS A 95 11.81 -7.85 -4.80
CA HIS A 95 12.74 -8.94 -5.12
C HIS A 95 13.52 -9.42 -3.88
N SER A 96 14.04 -8.49 -3.07
CA SER A 96 14.77 -8.83 -1.85
C SER A 96 13.92 -9.56 -0.82
N ALA A 97 12.66 -9.14 -0.64
CA ALA A 97 11.72 -9.83 0.25
C ALA A 97 11.44 -11.25 -0.26
N ALA A 98 11.19 -11.42 -1.54
CA ALA A 98 10.96 -12.74 -2.14
C ALA A 98 12.18 -13.65 -2.02
N LYS A 99 13.37 -13.10 -2.20
CA LYS A 99 14.64 -13.83 -2.03
C LYS A 99 14.81 -14.33 -0.59
N GLU A 100 14.55 -13.47 0.38
CA GLU A 100 14.62 -13.84 1.80
C GLU A 100 13.64 -14.95 2.15
N LEU A 101 12.46 -14.96 1.55
CA LEU A 101 11.45 -16.01 1.73
C LEU A 101 11.73 -17.30 0.94
N GLY A 102 12.68 -17.27 0.01
CA GLY A 102 12.98 -18.43 -0.84
C GLY A 102 11.97 -18.64 -1.97
N LEU A 103 11.34 -17.57 -2.48
CA LEU A 103 10.31 -17.66 -3.52
C LEU A 103 10.84 -17.46 -4.95
N ILE A 104 12.08 -17.01 -5.12
CA ILE A 104 12.60 -16.59 -6.43
C ILE A 104 12.54 -17.69 -7.48
N SER A 105 12.94 -18.91 -7.12
CA SER A 105 13.00 -20.03 -8.07
C SER A 105 11.61 -20.50 -8.54
N ARG A 106 10.59 -20.35 -7.71
CA ARG A 106 9.22 -20.77 -8.03
C ARG A 106 8.37 -19.67 -8.65
N GLY A 107 8.77 -18.39 -8.48
CA GLY A 107 8.00 -17.23 -8.92
C GLY A 107 6.80 -16.89 -8.06
N THR A 108 6.14 -17.87 -7.48
CA THR A 108 5.00 -17.72 -6.58
C THR A 108 5.11 -18.69 -5.40
N GLY A 109 4.35 -18.44 -4.34
CA GLY A 109 4.27 -19.33 -3.20
C GLY A 109 3.12 -18.96 -2.26
N GLN A 110 2.75 -19.92 -1.42
CA GLN A 110 1.73 -19.70 -0.39
C GLN A 110 2.35 -19.04 0.82
N VAL A 111 1.77 -17.93 1.25
CA VAL A 111 2.24 -17.14 2.37
C VAL A 111 1.11 -16.83 3.34
N ARG A 112 1.49 -16.50 4.57
CA ARG A 112 0.61 -15.83 5.54
C ARG A 112 1.08 -14.40 5.71
N ILE A 113 0.14 -13.46 5.65
CA ILE A 113 0.37 -12.06 5.89
C ILE A 113 -0.26 -11.71 7.23
N GLU A 114 0.52 -11.15 8.14
CA GLU A 114 0.05 -10.69 9.45
C GLU A 114 0.44 -9.23 9.64
N ALA A 115 -0.56 -8.37 9.84
CA ALA A 115 -0.34 -6.94 9.96
C ALA A 115 0.44 -6.56 11.21
N LEU A 116 1.26 -5.53 11.07
CA LEU A 116 2.00 -4.88 12.16
C LEU A 116 1.70 -3.38 12.13
N HIS A 117 1.58 -2.81 13.32
CA HIS A 117 1.50 -1.37 13.51
C HIS A 117 2.65 -0.92 14.38
N VAL A 118 3.41 0.07 13.90
CA VAL A 118 4.50 0.69 14.66
C VAL A 118 4.08 2.11 14.99
N ASP A 119 3.98 2.42 16.28
CA ASP A 119 3.64 3.76 16.73
C ASP A 119 4.87 4.69 16.74
N HIS A 120 4.66 5.96 17.04
CA HIS A 120 5.73 6.97 17.08
C HIS A 120 6.77 6.72 18.18
N LYS A 121 6.48 5.88 19.16
CA LYS A 121 7.40 5.46 20.24
C LYS A 121 8.17 4.18 19.89
N GLY A 122 7.95 3.61 18.70
CA GLY A 122 8.55 2.36 18.29
C GLY A 122 7.89 1.11 18.87
N GLN A 123 6.71 1.24 19.49
CA GLN A 123 5.93 0.09 19.97
C GLN A 123 5.24 -0.60 18.81
N ILE A 124 5.28 -1.93 18.78
CA ILE A 124 4.75 -2.76 17.70
C ILE A 124 3.52 -3.50 18.20
N SER A 125 2.41 -3.35 17.50
CA SER A 125 1.15 -4.03 17.79
C SER A 125 0.60 -4.69 16.52
N GLY A 126 -0.44 -5.50 16.64
CA GLY A 126 -1.14 -6.13 15.53
C GLY A 126 -1.02 -7.65 15.50
N ALA A 127 -1.63 -8.25 14.47
CA ALA A 127 -1.71 -9.71 14.32
C ALA A 127 -0.35 -10.41 14.27
N GLY A 128 0.68 -9.74 13.73
CA GLY A 128 2.03 -10.30 13.60
C GLY A 128 2.85 -10.32 14.89
N VAL A 129 2.37 -9.72 15.98
CA VAL A 129 3.16 -9.60 17.23
C VAL A 129 3.55 -10.96 17.80
N LYS A 130 2.63 -11.92 17.83
CA LYS A 130 2.91 -13.27 18.35
C LYS A 130 4.01 -13.97 17.53
N THR A 131 3.99 -13.80 16.22
CA THR A 131 5.01 -14.34 15.32
C THR A 131 6.37 -13.71 15.60
N LEU A 132 6.43 -12.38 15.76
CA LEU A 132 7.67 -11.68 16.09
C LEU A 132 8.20 -12.04 17.47
N ALA A 133 7.33 -12.20 18.46
CA ALA A 133 7.72 -12.52 19.83
C ALA A 133 8.54 -13.82 19.91
N LYS A 134 8.22 -14.80 19.07
CA LYS A 134 8.97 -16.06 18.97
C LYS A 134 10.38 -15.89 18.41
N HIS A 135 10.65 -14.78 17.72
CA HIS A 135 11.92 -14.49 17.06
C HIS A 135 12.68 -13.31 17.66
N ALA A 136 12.13 -12.66 18.69
CA ALA A 136 12.83 -11.58 19.39
C ALA A 136 14.08 -12.14 20.11
N LYS A 137 15.25 -11.67 19.70
CA LYS A 137 16.56 -12.17 20.21
C LYS A 137 17.07 -11.37 21.40
N THR A 138 16.48 -10.20 21.68
CA THR A 138 16.88 -9.33 22.78
C THR A 138 15.66 -8.90 23.59
N GLN A 139 15.89 -8.58 24.85
CA GLN A 139 14.84 -8.02 25.71
C GLN A 139 14.30 -6.68 25.16
N GLU A 140 15.17 -5.85 24.60
CA GLU A 140 14.79 -4.60 23.98
C GLU A 140 13.84 -4.81 22.80
N ALA A 141 14.11 -5.78 21.92
CA ALA A 141 13.23 -6.12 20.82
C ALA A 141 11.88 -6.64 21.33
N SER A 142 11.89 -7.48 22.36
CA SER A 142 10.66 -7.99 22.99
C SER A 142 9.82 -6.90 23.63
N ASP A 143 10.44 -5.92 24.28
CA ASP A 143 9.76 -4.81 24.96
C ASP A 143 9.02 -3.87 24.00
N ARG A 144 9.40 -3.86 22.72
CA ARG A 144 8.69 -3.10 21.66
C ARG A 144 7.38 -3.73 21.24
N LEU A 145 7.16 -5.01 21.57
CA LEU A 145 5.96 -5.75 21.16
C LEU A 145 4.84 -5.51 22.17
N VAL A 146 3.69 -5.06 21.67
CA VAL A 146 2.50 -4.85 22.49
C VAL A 146 1.66 -6.13 22.44
N THR A 147 1.60 -6.84 23.56
CA THR A 147 0.75 -8.02 23.71
C THR A 147 -0.69 -7.64 23.99
N ASP A 148 -1.65 -8.55 23.79
CA ASP A 148 -3.07 -8.31 23.99
C ASP A 148 -3.38 -7.78 25.41
N LYS A 149 -2.63 -8.22 26.43
CA LYS A 149 -2.75 -7.75 27.80
C LYS A 149 -2.40 -6.26 28.00
N ASN A 150 -1.53 -5.73 27.13
CA ASN A 150 -1.14 -4.32 27.17
C ASN A 150 -2.10 -3.44 26.37
N ASN A 151 -2.85 -4.01 25.41
CA ASN A 151 -3.85 -3.29 24.63
C ASN A 151 -5.07 -2.91 25.47
N GLU A 152 -5.47 -3.74 26.43
CA GLU A 152 -6.60 -3.43 27.30
C GLU A 152 -6.33 -2.22 28.19
N LYS A 153 -5.08 -1.98 28.60
CA LYS A 153 -4.69 -0.81 29.39
C LYS A 153 -4.52 0.46 28.57
N LYS A 154 -4.20 0.34 27.27
CA LYS A 154 -4.04 1.51 26.37
C LYS A 154 -5.37 2.05 25.85
N ASN A 155 -6.40 1.22 25.72
CA ASN A 155 -7.72 1.65 25.27
C ASN A 155 -8.44 2.57 26.27
N GLN A 156 -7.99 2.64 27.53
CA GLN A 156 -8.55 3.55 28.53
C GLN A 156 -7.93 4.95 28.49
N ASN A 157 -6.84 5.17 27.77
CA ASN A 157 -6.14 6.46 27.67
C ASN A 157 -6.08 7.04 26.26
N LEU A 158 -6.88 6.52 25.31
CA LEU A 158 -7.01 7.03 23.95
C LEU A 158 -8.17 8.03 23.81
N ASP A 159 -8.42 8.82 24.86
CA ASP A 159 -9.15 10.06 24.71
C ASP A 159 -8.15 11.20 24.50
N THR A 160 -8.34 11.87 23.37
CA THR A 160 -7.74 13.15 23.02
C THR A 160 -6.26 13.15 22.63
N THR A 161 -5.97 12.76 21.43
CA THR A 161 -5.24 13.63 20.53
C THR A 161 -5.81 13.42 19.14
N THR A 162 -6.81 14.19 18.82
CA THR A 162 -7.11 14.57 17.45
C THR A 162 -5.86 15.26 16.91
N ASN A 163 -4.89 14.49 16.52
CA ASN A 163 -3.95 14.97 15.54
C ASN A 163 -4.77 15.12 14.26
N ASP A 164 -5.05 16.36 13.90
CA ASP A 164 -5.55 16.77 12.60
C ASP A 164 -4.51 16.44 11.53
N ALA A 165 -4.12 15.18 11.43
CA ALA A 165 -3.41 14.67 10.29
C ALA A 165 -4.43 14.68 9.15
N LYS A 166 -4.42 15.75 8.38
CA LYS A 166 -5.30 15.91 7.22
C LYS A 166 -5.11 14.73 6.31
N THR A 167 -6.17 13.98 6.09
CA THR A 167 -6.19 12.95 5.06
C THR A 167 -6.05 13.64 3.72
N VAL A 168 -5.04 13.25 2.97
CA VAL A 168 -4.75 13.78 1.65
C VAL A 168 -5.02 12.69 0.62
N PHE A 169 -5.72 13.06 -0.44
CA PHE A 169 -6.07 12.16 -1.54
C PHE A 169 -5.18 12.41 -2.73
N LYS A 170 -4.77 11.34 -3.40
CA LYS A 170 -4.17 11.38 -4.74
C LYS A 170 -4.90 10.43 -5.66
N LEU A 171 -4.99 10.83 -6.93
CA LEU A 171 -5.49 9.98 -8.00
C LEU A 171 -4.35 9.64 -8.96
N LYS A 172 -4.39 8.45 -9.49
CA LYS A 172 -3.41 7.95 -10.45
C LYS A 172 -4.14 7.34 -11.63
N LEU A 173 -3.94 7.92 -12.81
CA LEU A 173 -4.43 7.35 -14.06
C LEU A 173 -3.34 6.45 -14.65
N LEU A 174 -3.67 5.19 -14.88
CA LEU A 174 -2.76 4.18 -15.38
C LEU A 174 -2.85 4.01 -16.90
N ALA A 175 -1.79 3.44 -17.48
CA ALA A 175 -1.77 2.93 -18.85
C ALA A 175 -2.05 3.98 -19.93
N VAL A 176 -1.54 5.19 -19.75
CA VAL A 176 -1.53 6.20 -20.80
C VAL A 176 -0.42 5.86 -21.81
N SER A 177 -0.74 5.81 -23.09
CA SER A 177 0.14 5.25 -24.12
C SER A 177 1.29 6.17 -24.54
N SER A 178 1.14 7.48 -24.38
CA SER A 178 2.17 8.46 -24.73
C SER A 178 2.12 9.70 -23.85
N LYS A 179 3.25 10.44 -23.82
CA LYS A 179 3.33 11.72 -23.12
C LYS A 179 2.35 12.75 -23.71
N ASN A 180 2.20 12.77 -25.04
CA ASN A 180 1.27 13.67 -25.72
C ASN A 180 -0.19 13.37 -25.33
N GLN A 181 -0.55 12.09 -25.20
CA GLN A 181 -1.87 11.71 -24.73
C GLN A 181 -2.08 12.14 -23.28
N ALA A 182 -1.08 12.00 -22.43
CA ALA A 182 -1.13 12.44 -21.04
C ALA A 182 -1.34 13.96 -20.93
N GLU A 183 -0.61 14.74 -21.70
CA GLU A 183 -0.77 16.20 -21.76
C GLU A 183 -2.16 16.60 -22.29
N SER A 184 -2.65 15.91 -23.31
CA SER A 184 -4.01 16.14 -23.85
C SER A 184 -5.08 15.87 -22.80
N ILE A 185 -4.97 14.79 -22.04
CA ILE A 185 -5.90 14.46 -20.95
C ILE A 185 -5.90 15.57 -19.90
N ILE A 186 -4.73 16.02 -19.46
CA ILE A 186 -4.61 17.10 -18.47
C ILE A 186 -5.27 18.38 -18.98
N ASN A 187 -5.04 18.75 -20.23
CA ASN A 187 -5.62 19.96 -20.82
C ASN A 187 -7.13 19.90 -20.92
N ARG A 188 -7.71 18.73 -21.20
CA ARG A 188 -9.17 18.55 -21.29
C ARG A 188 -9.88 18.57 -19.95
N LEU A 189 -9.16 18.27 -18.85
CA LEU A 189 -9.74 18.19 -17.52
C LEU A 189 -10.06 19.54 -16.91
N ASP A 190 -9.48 20.63 -17.43
CA ASP A 190 -9.64 21.97 -16.88
C ASP A 190 -9.45 21.99 -15.36
N LEU A 191 -8.23 21.61 -14.95
CA LEU A 191 -7.87 21.46 -13.54
C LEU A 191 -7.58 22.83 -12.91
N ASP A 192 -8.53 23.36 -12.17
CA ASP A 192 -8.33 24.58 -11.41
C ASP A 192 -7.72 24.24 -10.05
N GLY A 193 -6.46 24.62 -9.85
CA GLY A 193 -5.74 24.44 -8.59
C GLY A 193 -5.29 23.02 -8.26
N ILE A 194 -5.49 22.04 -9.14
CA ILE A 194 -5.06 20.67 -8.93
C ILE A 194 -3.76 20.42 -9.70
N LYS A 195 -2.73 19.99 -8.99
CA LYS A 195 -1.44 19.64 -9.58
C LYS A 195 -1.53 18.29 -10.29
N ALA A 196 -1.02 18.24 -11.52
CA ALA A 196 -0.89 17.01 -12.28
C ALA A 196 0.56 16.76 -12.66
N GLU A 197 1.03 15.53 -12.48
CA GLU A 197 2.40 15.12 -12.79
C GLU A 197 2.38 13.88 -13.69
N ILE A 198 3.15 13.92 -14.77
CA ILE A 198 3.28 12.82 -15.72
C ILE A 198 4.55 12.03 -15.38
N ASN A 199 4.41 10.73 -15.18
CA ASN A 199 5.53 9.82 -14.92
C ASN A 199 5.56 8.70 -15.94
N GLN A 200 6.73 8.41 -16.45
CA GLN A 200 6.93 7.27 -17.36
C GLN A 200 7.05 5.97 -16.56
N ASN A 201 6.34 4.96 -17.01
CA ASN A 201 6.33 3.64 -16.41
C ASN A 201 6.52 2.58 -17.50
N GLY A 202 7.77 2.22 -17.76
CA GLY A 202 8.10 1.33 -18.88
C GLY A 202 7.75 1.98 -20.22
N GLN A 203 6.90 1.33 -21.00
CA GLN A 203 6.39 1.86 -22.28
C GLN A 203 5.14 2.74 -22.11
N ASN A 204 4.55 2.76 -20.93
CA ASN A 204 3.35 3.52 -20.63
C ASN A 204 3.69 4.72 -19.76
N TYR A 205 2.73 5.65 -19.68
CA TYR A 205 2.80 6.81 -18.81
C TYR A 205 1.68 6.74 -17.78
N GLU A 206 1.92 7.37 -16.65
CA GLU A 206 0.94 7.54 -15.59
C GLU A 206 0.75 9.02 -15.31
N ILE A 207 -0.45 9.43 -14.97
CA ILE A 207 -0.72 10.78 -14.52
C ILE A 207 -1.09 10.71 -13.04
N HIS A 208 -0.37 11.47 -12.22
CA HIS A 208 -0.61 11.61 -10.80
C HIS A 208 -1.24 12.96 -10.52
N PHE A 209 -2.42 12.96 -9.92
CA PHE A 209 -3.19 14.16 -9.59
C PHE A 209 -3.20 14.38 -8.09
N GLY A 210 -3.02 15.60 -7.67
CA GLY A 210 -3.12 15.99 -6.27
C GLY A 210 -1.83 16.54 -5.69
N PRO A 211 -1.77 16.77 -4.39
CA PRO A 211 -2.71 16.32 -3.36
C PRO A 211 -4.05 17.03 -3.36
N LEU A 212 -5.13 16.32 -3.00
CA LEU A 212 -6.47 16.84 -2.80
C LEU A 212 -6.86 16.65 -1.32
N ALA A 213 -7.47 17.67 -0.73
CA ALA A 213 -7.84 17.64 0.68
C ALA A 213 -9.29 17.22 0.92
N ASP A 214 -10.13 17.26 -0.12
CA ASP A 214 -11.57 17.10 -0.01
C ASP A 214 -12.07 15.93 -0.85
N GLN A 215 -12.89 15.06 -0.24
CA GLN A 215 -13.54 13.93 -0.92
C GLN A 215 -14.44 14.39 -2.09
N ALA A 216 -15.08 15.56 -1.97
CA ALA A 216 -15.91 16.11 -3.04
C ALA A 216 -15.07 16.40 -4.29
N ASP A 217 -13.87 16.97 -4.13
CA ASP A 217 -12.95 17.26 -5.22
C ASP A 217 -12.45 15.96 -5.87
N VAL A 218 -12.20 14.93 -5.08
CA VAL A 218 -11.83 13.59 -5.55
C VAL A 218 -12.93 13.03 -6.45
N ASN A 219 -14.18 13.08 -6.00
CA ASN A 219 -15.32 12.56 -6.74
C ASN A 219 -15.55 13.31 -8.06
N GLN A 220 -15.39 14.64 -8.05
CA GLN A 220 -15.49 15.46 -9.27
C GLN A 220 -14.39 15.11 -10.27
N LEU A 221 -13.15 15.02 -9.81
CA LEU A 221 -12.01 14.66 -10.66
C LEU A 221 -12.16 13.26 -11.23
N LYS A 222 -12.58 12.30 -10.41
CA LYS A 222 -12.86 10.93 -10.84
C LYS A 222 -13.90 10.87 -11.94
N THR A 223 -15.00 11.61 -11.80
CA THR A 223 -16.05 11.70 -12.82
C THR A 223 -15.52 12.31 -14.12
N LYS A 224 -14.75 13.40 -14.03
CA LYS A 224 -14.12 14.02 -15.20
C LYS A 224 -13.16 13.06 -15.91
N LEU A 225 -12.34 12.32 -15.15
CA LEU A 225 -11.40 11.34 -15.71
C LEU A 225 -12.12 10.21 -16.43
N GLN A 226 -13.20 9.68 -15.86
CA GLN A 226 -13.98 8.63 -16.49
C GLN A 226 -14.59 9.07 -17.83
N LYS A 227 -15.09 10.32 -17.92
CA LYS A 227 -15.62 10.88 -19.15
C LYS A 227 -14.54 11.16 -20.21
N THR A 228 -13.39 11.69 -19.78
CA THR A 228 -12.31 12.09 -20.67
C THR A 228 -11.55 10.90 -21.24
N THR A 229 -11.46 9.81 -20.51
CA THR A 229 -10.60 8.65 -20.84
C THR A 229 -11.37 7.42 -21.29
N ASN A 230 -12.70 7.48 -21.43
CA ASN A 230 -13.54 6.34 -21.79
C ASN A 230 -13.33 5.11 -20.87
N GLY A 231 -13.21 5.34 -19.57
CA GLY A 231 -13.15 4.27 -18.60
C GLY A 231 -11.75 3.67 -18.37
N GLN A 232 -10.68 4.41 -18.65
CA GLN A 232 -9.34 3.98 -18.23
C GLN A 232 -9.25 3.83 -16.71
N PRO A 233 -8.44 2.89 -16.20
CA PRO A 233 -8.33 2.63 -14.77
C PRO A 233 -7.81 3.85 -14.01
N VAL A 234 -8.53 4.25 -12.97
CA VAL A 234 -8.13 5.30 -12.05
C VAL A 234 -7.99 4.71 -10.66
N ILE A 235 -6.84 4.91 -10.03
CA ILE A 235 -6.59 4.53 -8.65
C ILE A 235 -6.73 5.77 -7.78
N VAL A 236 -7.61 5.71 -6.79
CA VAL A 236 -7.71 6.72 -5.73
C VAL A 236 -7.03 6.17 -4.49
N TYR A 237 -6.04 6.86 -3.98
CA TYR A 237 -5.37 6.46 -2.77
C TYR A 237 -5.21 7.64 -1.81
N THR A 238 -5.13 7.33 -0.53
CA THR A 238 -5.00 8.32 0.52
C THR A 238 -3.77 8.08 1.35
N TYR A 239 -3.23 9.16 1.85
CA TYR A 239 -2.17 9.11 2.83
C TYR A 239 -2.39 10.23 3.85
N LYS A 240 -1.87 10.03 5.04
CA LYS A 240 -1.88 11.05 6.08
C LYS A 240 -0.56 11.80 6.04
N ASN A 241 -0.66 13.09 5.97
CA ASN A 241 0.50 13.96 6.16
C ASN A 241 0.85 14.02 7.64
#